data_d5eb8b9a3376064ae767f89ad4bfb3fe
#
_entry.id   d5eb8b9a3376064ae767f89ad4bfb3fe
#
_cell.length_a   1.000
_cell.length_b   1.000
_cell.length_c   1.000
_cell.angle_alpha   90.00
_cell.angle_beta   90.00
_cell.angle_gamma   90.00
#
_symmetry.space_group_name_H-M   'P 1'
#
loop_
_entity.id
_entity.type
_entity.pdbx_description
1 polymer ?
#
loop_
_entity_poly.entity_id
_entity_poly.type
_entity_poly.pdbx_seq_one_letter_code
_entity_poly.pdbx_strand_id
1 'polypeptide(L)'
;HTHISNFNEPGTLTGSDGNEVTDPLTPQVRAMDAVNPYDYAISKVREAGFTTVCILPGSANVIGGTGIVIKLRDVQSAEEMIIPGTEQMKFATGENPKRCYGPDKKSPMTRMGVAAVMRGALYKAKVYSDRLKAAETDPSKAPEPDFKLDALVPVVRGEMRCRIHAHRSDDVLTAVRVAE
;
A
#
# COMPACT_ATOMS: atom_id res chain seq x y z
N HIS A 1 10.19 -7.15 3.26
CA HIS A 1 9.08 -7.41 2.36
C HIS A 1 9.56 -7.83 0.99
N THR A 2 8.64 -8.34 0.18
CA THR A 2 8.87 -8.77 -1.19
C THR A 2 7.69 -8.33 -2.07
N HIS A 3 7.86 -8.48 -3.38
CA HIS A 3 6.83 -8.28 -4.39
C HIS A 3 6.58 -9.56 -5.20
N ILE A 4 7.05 -10.72 -4.72
CA ILE A 4 6.80 -12.00 -5.38
C ILE A 4 5.29 -12.20 -5.57
N SER A 5 4.91 -12.85 -6.65
CA SER A 5 3.52 -13.05 -7.06
C SER A 5 2.78 -11.77 -7.53
N ASN A 6 3.16 -10.55 -7.10
CA ASN A 6 2.70 -9.31 -7.73
C ASN A 6 3.53 -8.95 -8.98
N PHE A 7 4.73 -9.52 -9.11
CA PHE A 7 5.53 -9.60 -10.32
C PHE A 7 5.82 -11.07 -10.55
N ASN A 8 5.10 -11.69 -11.48
CA ASN A 8 5.17 -13.13 -11.72
C ASN A 8 6.52 -13.57 -12.33
N GLU A 9 6.90 -14.80 -12.07
CA GLU A 9 8.05 -15.45 -12.68
C GLU A 9 7.59 -16.59 -13.65
N PRO A 10 8.08 -16.64 -14.91
CA PRO A 10 8.92 -15.62 -15.55
C PRO A 10 8.17 -14.31 -15.77
N GLY A 11 8.88 -13.18 -15.71
CA GLY A 11 8.30 -11.85 -15.85
C GLY A 11 7.62 -11.65 -17.20
N THR A 12 6.34 -11.30 -17.17
CA THR A 12 5.55 -10.94 -18.35
C THR A 12 4.85 -9.61 -18.11
N LEU A 13 4.47 -8.91 -19.18
CA LEU A 13 3.73 -7.66 -19.03
C LEU A 13 2.38 -7.88 -18.31
N THR A 14 1.70 -8.98 -18.61
CA THR A 14 0.42 -9.35 -17.99
C THR A 14 0.55 -9.85 -16.55
N GLY A 15 1.75 -10.15 -16.09
CA GLY A 15 2.04 -10.55 -14.71
C GLY A 15 2.74 -9.45 -13.91
N SER A 16 2.65 -8.19 -14.34
CA SER A 16 3.30 -7.03 -13.69
C SER A 16 2.27 -6.20 -12.91
N ASP A 17 1.78 -6.74 -11.79
CA ASP A 17 0.70 -6.18 -10.98
C ASP A 17 1.20 -5.49 -9.69
N GLY A 18 2.49 -5.20 -9.61
CA GLY A 18 3.09 -4.65 -8.39
C GLY A 18 2.79 -3.19 -8.10
N ASN A 19 2.34 -2.39 -9.08
CA ASN A 19 2.02 -0.97 -8.90
C ASN A 19 0.82 -0.56 -9.77
N GLU A 20 -0.18 0.02 -9.14
CA GLU A 20 -1.30 0.70 -9.82
C GLU A 20 -0.93 2.17 -10.05
N VAL A 21 -0.36 2.48 -11.22
CA VAL A 21 0.25 3.80 -11.49
C VAL A 21 -0.69 4.83 -12.12
N THR A 22 -1.98 4.57 -12.15
CA THR A 22 -2.98 5.49 -12.71
C THR A 22 -3.28 6.69 -11.80
N ASP A 23 -3.01 6.56 -10.50
CA ASP A 23 -3.19 7.60 -9.49
C ASP A 23 -2.10 7.46 -8.41
N PRO A 24 -1.47 8.54 -7.93
CA PRO A 24 -0.49 8.48 -6.84
C PRO A 24 -1.07 8.04 -5.49
N LEU A 25 -2.39 8.02 -5.36
CA LEU A 25 -3.13 7.62 -4.16
C LEU A 25 -4.09 6.48 -4.48
N THR A 26 -3.67 5.26 -4.17
CA THR A 26 -4.44 4.03 -4.39
C THR A 26 -4.56 3.19 -3.09
N PRO A 27 -4.98 3.80 -1.96
CA PRO A 27 -5.04 3.11 -0.67
C PRO A 27 -6.01 1.92 -0.66
N GLN A 28 -7.03 1.93 -1.53
CA GLN A 28 -8.05 0.88 -1.66
C GLN A 28 -7.55 -0.38 -2.37
N VAL A 29 -6.39 -0.32 -3.04
CA VAL A 29 -5.80 -1.47 -3.72
C VAL A 29 -5.22 -2.44 -2.69
N ARG A 30 -5.39 -3.73 -2.92
CA ARG A 30 -4.87 -4.79 -2.04
C ARG A 30 -3.92 -5.69 -2.82
N ALA A 31 -2.68 -5.82 -2.34
CA ALA A 31 -1.68 -6.69 -2.97
C ALA A 31 -2.15 -8.15 -3.06
N MET A 32 -3.03 -8.58 -2.15
CA MET A 32 -3.60 -9.92 -2.13
C MET A 32 -4.40 -10.24 -3.41
N ASP A 33 -5.10 -9.26 -3.99
CA ASP A 33 -5.93 -9.49 -5.18
C ASP A 33 -5.10 -9.86 -6.44
N ALA A 34 -3.76 -9.64 -6.36
CA ALA A 34 -2.81 -10.03 -7.40
C ALA A 34 -1.92 -11.22 -6.99
N VAL A 35 -2.12 -11.82 -5.81
CA VAL A 35 -1.33 -12.99 -5.39
C VAL A 35 -1.76 -14.23 -6.19
N ASN A 36 -0.82 -14.74 -6.99
CA ASN A 36 -0.98 -16.01 -7.69
C ASN A 36 -0.32 -17.13 -6.86
N PRO A 37 -1.07 -18.04 -6.23
CA PRO A 37 -0.50 -19.13 -5.44
C PRO A 37 0.35 -20.11 -6.25
N TYR A 38 0.17 -20.13 -7.57
CA TYR A 38 0.92 -20.99 -8.50
C TYR A 38 2.16 -20.31 -9.10
N ASP A 39 2.50 -19.10 -8.64
CA ASP A 39 3.70 -18.41 -9.12
C ASP A 39 4.96 -19.22 -8.80
N TYR A 40 5.79 -19.42 -9.82
CA TYR A 40 7.06 -20.15 -9.70
C TYR A 40 7.97 -19.57 -8.60
N ALA A 41 7.97 -18.26 -8.41
CA ALA A 41 8.75 -17.60 -7.37
C ALA A 41 8.35 -18.07 -5.96
N ILE A 42 7.07 -18.40 -5.72
CA ILE A 42 6.60 -18.91 -4.42
C ILE A 42 7.29 -20.25 -4.10
N SER A 43 7.32 -21.19 -5.06
CA SER A 43 7.98 -22.49 -4.86
C SER A 43 9.48 -22.32 -4.63
N LYS A 44 10.15 -21.47 -5.42
CA LYS A 44 11.60 -21.22 -5.30
C LYS A 44 11.99 -20.58 -3.98
N VAL A 45 11.24 -19.60 -3.52
CA VAL A 45 11.49 -18.94 -2.23
C VAL A 45 11.25 -19.93 -1.08
N ARG A 46 10.26 -20.81 -1.18
CA ARG A 46 10.02 -21.89 -0.21
C ARG A 46 11.14 -22.92 -0.20
N GLU A 47 11.61 -23.37 -1.37
CA GLU A 47 12.76 -24.28 -1.50
C GLU A 47 14.04 -23.69 -0.88
N ALA A 48 14.20 -22.38 -0.93
CA ALA A 48 15.29 -21.66 -0.26
C ALA A 48 15.13 -21.54 1.28
N GLY A 49 14.08 -22.13 1.85
CA GLY A 49 13.83 -22.19 3.30
C GLY A 49 12.97 -21.07 3.88
N PHE A 50 12.42 -20.17 3.06
CA PHE A 50 11.47 -19.16 3.55
C PHE A 50 10.09 -19.78 3.71
N THR A 51 9.50 -19.65 4.89
CA THR A 51 8.15 -20.17 5.18
C THR A 51 7.08 -19.10 5.17
N THR A 52 7.50 -17.84 5.25
CA THR A 52 6.59 -16.69 5.43
C THR A 52 7.21 -15.47 4.78
N VAL A 53 6.41 -14.70 4.06
CA VAL A 53 6.83 -13.44 3.44
C VAL A 53 5.77 -12.36 3.63
N CYS A 54 6.22 -11.10 3.64
CA CYS A 54 5.33 -9.94 3.59
C CYS A 54 5.26 -9.45 2.15
N ILE A 55 4.10 -9.52 1.53
CA ILE A 55 3.85 -8.99 0.18
C ILE A 55 3.27 -7.59 0.32
N LEU A 56 3.90 -6.63 -0.34
CA LEU A 56 3.46 -5.22 -0.39
C LEU A 56 3.33 -4.78 -1.85
N PRO A 57 2.47 -3.80 -2.15
CA PRO A 57 2.57 -3.05 -3.40
C PRO A 57 3.96 -2.43 -3.56
N GLY A 58 4.35 -2.15 -4.78
CA GLY A 58 5.60 -1.46 -5.09
C GLY A 58 5.63 -0.02 -4.55
N SER A 59 6.65 0.74 -4.94
CA SER A 59 6.90 2.07 -4.38
C SER A 59 6.64 3.21 -5.39
N ALA A 60 5.94 2.94 -6.49
CA ALA A 60 5.63 3.95 -7.49
C ALA A 60 4.63 5.00 -6.96
N ASN A 61 3.67 4.58 -6.17
CA ASN A 61 2.62 5.43 -5.61
C ASN A 61 3.06 6.06 -4.28
N VAL A 62 2.54 7.23 -3.96
CA VAL A 62 2.69 7.87 -2.63
C VAL A 62 1.99 7.01 -1.56
N ILE A 63 0.79 6.51 -1.89
CA ILE A 63 0.07 5.48 -1.12
C ILE A 63 -0.31 4.39 -2.11
N GLY A 64 0.28 3.21 -1.96
CA GLY A 64 0.19 2.13 -2.96
C GLY A 64 -0.87 1.07 -2.65
N GLY A 65 -1.46 1.10 -1.45
CA GLY A 65 -2.46 0.11 -1.05
C GLY A 65 -2.01 -0.81 0.08
N THR A 66 -2.83 -1.79 0.38
CA THR A 66 -2.65 -2.71 1.50
C THR A 66 -1.85 -3.92 1.09
N GLY A 67 -0.77 -4.20 1.83
CA GLY A 67 -0.04 -5.46 1.76
C GLY A 67 -0.41 -6.39 2.91
N ILE A 68 0.12 -7.62 2.85
CA ILE A 68 -0.24 -8.67 3.80
C ILE A 68 0.92 -9.66 4.01
N VAL A 69 0.94 -10.35 5.14
CA VAL A 69 1.87 -11.46 5.37
C VAL A 69 1.20 -12.78 4.99
N ILE A 70 1.92 -13.59 4.23
CA ILE A 70 1.44 -14.90 3.79
C ILE A 70 2.39 -16.03 4.22
N LYS A 71 1.82 -17.22 4.43
CA LYS A 71 2.55 -18.49 4.51
C LYS A 71 2.77 -19.05 3.13
N LEU A 72 4.01 -19.44 2.81
CA LEU A 72 4.33 -20.09 1.54
C LEU A 72 3.94 -21.57 1.59
N ARG A 73 2.76 -21.88 1.08
CA ARG A 73 2.15 -23.25 1.08
C ARG A 73 1.75 -23.66 -0.32
N ASP A 74 1.60 -24.96 -0.52
CA ASP A 74 0.89 -25.48 -1.69
C ASP A 74 -0.61 -25.46 -1.40
N VAL A 75 -1.31 -24.51 -1.97
CA VAL A 75 -2.74 -24.27 -1.78
C VAL A 75 -3.40 -23.88 -3.09
N GLN A 76 -4.71 -23.90 -3.14
CA GLN A 76 -5.46 -23.58 -4.35
C GLN A 76 -5.86 -22.10 -4.45
N SER A 77 -5.87 -21.39 -3.33
CA SER A 77 -6.24 -19.97 -3.30
C SER A 77 -5.26 -19.15 -2.47
N ALA A 78 -5.17 -17.86 -2.79
CA ALA A 78 -4.34 -16.91 -2.05
C ALA A 78 -4.84 -16.72 -0.60
N GLU A 79 -6.14 -16.82 -0.37
CA GLU A 79 -6.77 -16.68 0.96
C GLU A 79 -6.22 -17.69 1.95
N GLU A 80 -5.95 -18.93 1.51
CA GLU A 80 -5.39 -19.97 2.36
C GLU A 80 -3.95 -19.69 2.82
N MET A 81 -3.27 -18.76 2.15
CA MET A 81 -1.91 -18.32 2.49
C MET A 81 -1.89 -17.21 3.54
N ILE A 82 -2.97 -16.45 3.69
CA ILE A 82 -3.02 -15.24 4.52
C ILE A 82 -2.79 -15.58 6.00
N ILE A 83 -2.00 -14.71 6.66
CA ILE A 83 -1.96 -14.63 8.13
C ILE A 83 -2.87 -13.46 8.52
N PRO A 84 -4.04 -13.73 9.12
CA PRO A 84 -5.01 -12.69 9.48
C PRO A 84 -4.43 -11.64 10.43
N GLY A 85 -4.88 -10.39 10.30
CA GLY A 85 -4.45 -9.27 11.16
C GLY A 85 -3.03 -8.77 10.86
N THR A 86 -2.50 -9.08 9.68
CA THR A 86 -1.17 -8.65 9.24
C THR A 86 -1.20 -7.61 8.13
N GLU A 87 -2.36 -7.05 7.86
CA GLU A 87 -2.56 -6.00 6.86
C GLU A 87 -1.72 -4.76 7.19
N GLN A 88 -1.13 -4.16 6.16
CA GLN A 88 -0.22 -3.02 6.31
C GLN A 88 -0.37 -2.08 5.12
N MET A 89 -0.56 -0.78 5.37
CA MET A 89 -0.62 0.21 4.30
C MET A 89 0.78 0.53 3.78
N LYS A 90 0.96 0.46 2.46
CA LYS A 90 2.21 0.82 1.79
C LYS A 90 2.22 2.30 1.40
N PHE A 91 3.29 2.96 1.80
CA PHE A 91 3.62 4.33 1.41
C PHE A 91 4.98 4.39 0.71
N ALA A 92 5.23 5.46 -0.02
CA ALA A 92 6.57 5.78 -0.53
C ALA A 92 6.85 7.27 -0.51
N THR A 93 8.07 7.61 -0.09
CA THR A 93 8.64 8.95 -0.17
C THR A 93 9.76 8.99 -1.22
N GLY A 94 10.28 10.18 -1.49
CA GLY A 94 11.49 10.36 -2.25
C GLY A 94 11.33 10.19 -3.76
N GLU A 95 12.29 9.47 -4.35
CA GLU A 95 12.46 9.49 -5.81
C GLU A 95 11.44 8.63 -6.58
N ASN A 96 10.96 7.52 -6.00
CA ASN A 96 10.15 6.58 -6.76
C ASN A 96 8.83 7.20 -7.24
N PRO A 97 8.00 7.84 -6.40
CA PRO A 97 6.81 8.55 -6.89
C PRO A 97 7.13 9.68 -7.87
N LYS A 98 8.22 10.44 -7.61
CA LYS A 98 8.66 11.48 -8.54
C LYS A 98 8.97 10.92 -9.93
N ARG A 99 9.72 9.81 -9.97
CA ARG A 99 10.14 9.18 -11.23
C ARG A 99 8.96 8.58 -11.98
N CYS A 100 7.94 8.11 -11.25
CA CYS A 100 6.74 7.54 -11.84
C CYS A 100 5.87 8.60 -12.51
N TYR A 101 5.55 9.69 -11.80
CA TYR A 101 4.57 10.69 -12.24
C TYR A 101 5.19 11.95 -12.88
N GLY A 102 6.40 12.30 -12.48
CA GLY A 102 7.06 13.54 -12.91
C GLY A 102 7.30 13.67 -14.41
N PRO A 103 7.74 12.62 -15.13
CA PRO A 103 7.96 12.69 -16.58
C PRO A 103 6.72 13.14 -17.36
N ASP A 104 5.53 12.72 -16.93
CA ASP A 104 4.25 13.10 -17.54
C ASP A 104 3.70 14.44 -17.04
N LYS A 105 4.50 15.20 -16.27
CA LYS A 105 4.06 16.44 -15.59
C LYS A 105 2.85 16.25 -14.67
N LYS A 106 2.68 15.04 -14.13
CA LYS A 106 1.65 14.73 -13.12
C LYS A 106 2.19 14.88 -11.71
N SER A 107 1.32 15.13 -10.76
CA SER A 107 1.68 15.17 -9.33
C SER A 107 1.90 13.75 -8.78
N PRO A 108 2.94 13.52 -7.95
CA PRO A 108 3.96 14.49 -7.51
C PRO A 108 5.20 14.53 -8.42
N MET A 109 5.75 15.72 -8.63
CA MET A 109 6.99 15.91 -9.40
C MET A 109 8.23 16.15 -8.51
N THR A 110 8.03 16.48 -7.25
CA THR A 110 9.09 16.85 -6.31
C THR A 110 8.94 16.12 -4.97
N ARG A 111 10.01 16.05 -4.16
CA ARG A 111 9.91 15.55 -2.78
C ARG A 111 8.92 16.34 -1.92
N MET A 112 8.85 17.66 -2.13
CA MET A 112 7.84 18.52 -1.48
C MET A 112 6.43 18.09 -1.90
N GLY A 113 6.21 17.83 -3.19
CA GLY A 113 4.94 17.35 -3.73
C GLY A 113 4.53 15.98 -3.17
N VAL A 114 5.49 15.03 -3.08
CA VAL A 114 5.24 13.73 -2.47
C VAL A 114 4.74 13.87 -1.03
N ALA A 115 5.43 14.67 -0.22
CA ALA A 115 5.05 14.92 1.17
C ALA A 115 3.69 15.64 1.29
N ALA A 116 3.43 16.61 0.39
CA ALA A 116 2.16 17.33 0.35
C ALA A 116 0.98 16.42 0.01
N VAL A 117 1.13 15.57 -1.02
CA VAL A 117 0.11 14.59 -1.44
C VAL A 117 -0.18 13.61 -0.29
N MET A 118 0.86 13.09 0.37
CA MET A 118 0.72 12.17 1.50
C MET A 118 -0.03 12.81 2.67
N ARG A 119 0.42 14.00 3.12
CA ARG A 119 -0.25 14.73 4.21
C ARG A 119 -1.70 15.07 3.87
N GLY A 120 -1.95 15.51 2.63
CA GLY A 120 -3.30 15.83 2.18
C GLY A 120 -4.25 14.63 2.24
N ALA A 121 -3.78 13.44 1.85
CA ALA A 121 -4.56 12.21 1.94
C ALA A 121 -4.86 11.81 3.40
N LEU A 122 -3.84 11.83 4.26
CA LEU A 122 -3.99 11.51 5.69
C LEU A 122 -4.89 12.51 6.41
N TYR A 123 -4.76 13.81 6.09
CA TYR A 123 -5.66 14.84 6.64
C TYR A 123 -7.12 14.60 6.25
N LYS A 124 -7.39 14.31 4.97
CA LYS A 124 -8.74 13.99 4.51
C LYS A 124 -9.30 12.74 5.20
N ALA A 125 -8.47 11.69 5.31
CA ALA A 125 -8.86 10.46 6.00
C ALA A 125 -9.16 10.69 7.49
N LYS A 126 -8.39 11.57 8.16
CA LYS A 126 -8.66 11.94 9.55
C LYS A 126 -9.99 12.66 9.70
N VAL A 127 -10.25 13.67 8.88
CA VAL A 127 -11.54 14.40 8.90
C VAL A 127 -12.71 13.45 8.61
N TYR A 128 -12.54 12.56 7.64
CA TYR A 128 -13.53 11.54 7.30
C TYR A 128 -13.78 10.59 8.47
N SER A 129 -12.73 10.08 9.12
CA SER A 129 -12.81 9.23 10.30
C SER A 129 -13.50 9.92 11.48
N ASP A 130 -13.22 11.20 11.72
CA ASP A 130 -13.86 12.00 12.77
C ASP A 130 -15.38 12.16 12.50
N ARG A 131 -15.77 12.33 11.23
CA ARG A 131 -17.20 12.37 10.83
C ARG A 131 -17.90 11.02 10.99
N LEU A 132 -17.25 9.91 10.61
CA LEU A 132 -17.77 8.56 10.87
C LEU A 132 -18.03 8.33 12.35
N LYS A 133 -17.08 8.72 13.21
CA LYS A 133 -17.24 8.63 14.67
C LYS A 133 -18.40 9.50 15.19
N ALA A 134 -18.56 10.71 14.66
CA ALA A 134 -19.67 11.59 15.02
C ALA A 134 -21.03 11.02 14.60
N ALA A 135 -21.07 10.30 13.48
CA ALA A 135 -22.28 9.65 12.97
C ALA A 135 -22.77 8.48 13.85
N GLU A 136 -21.91 7.89 14.68
CA GLU A 136 -22.33 6.85 15.65
C GLU A 136 -23.37 7.39 16.65
N THR A 137 -23.31 8.69 16.96
CA THR A 137 -24.25 9.36 17.89
C THR A 137 -25.26 10.24 17.18
N ASP A 138 -24.96 10.70 15.97
CA ASP A 138 -25.79 11.57 15.16
C ASP A 138 -25.67 11.19 13.67
N PRO A 139 -26.59 10.35 13.15
CA PRO A 139 -26.54 9.88 11.76
C PRO A 139 -26.51 10.99 10.71
N SER A 140 -27.01 12.20 11.04
CA SER A 140 -26.97 13.33 10.09
C SER A 140 -25.56 13.84 9.78
N LYS A 141 -24.56 13.47 10.58
CA LYS A 141 -23.15 13.80 10.41
C LYS A 141 -22.37 12.82 9.54
N ALA A 142 -23.01 11.74 9.08
CA ALA A 142 -22.37 10.75 8.23
C ALA A 142 -21.76 11.41 6.98
N PRO A 143 -20.49 11.14 6.67
CA PRO A 143 -19.90 11.60 5.42
C PRO A 143 -20.47 10.79 4.24
N GLU A 144 -20.38 11.34 3.04
CA GLU A 144 -20.57 10.55 1.83
C GLU A 144 -19.52 9.42 1.78
N PRO A 145 -19.90 8.19 1.40
CA PRO A 145 -18.97 7.07 1.30
C PRO A 145 -17.82 7.36 0.33
N ASP A 146 -16.60 7.10 0.76
CA ASP A 146 -15.39 7.25 -0.06
C ASP A 146 -14.48 6.04 0.15
N PHE A 147 -14.40 5.17 -0.86
CA PHE A 147 -13.66 3.90 -0.79
C PHE A 147 -12.15 4.08 -0.57
N LYS A 148 -11.56 5.19 -1.04
CA LYS A 148 -10.16 5.52 -0.77
C LYS A 148 -9.96 5.96 0.68
N LEU A 149 -10.85 6.79 1.19
CA LEU A 149 -10.77 7.26 2.57
C LEU A 149 -11.08 6.14 3.56
N ASP A 150 -12.05 5.27 3.26
CA ASP A 150 -12.34 4.09 4.07
C ASP A 150 -11.09 3.22 4.29
N ALA A 151 -10.30 2.99 3.24
CA ALA A 151 -9.06 2.22 3.32
C ALA A 151 -8.00 2.89 4.22
N LEU A 152 -8.04 4.21 4.41
CA LEU A 152 -7.12 4.97 5.26
C LEU A 152 -7.61 5.16 6.70
N VAL A 153 -8.89 4.92 6.99
CA VAL A 153 -9.44 5.05 8.36
C VAL A 153 -8.65 4.24 9.39
N PRO A 154 -8.33 2.95 9.17
CA PRO A 154 -7.54 2.18 10.14
C PRO A 154 -6.13 2.75 10.34
N VAL A 155 -5.55 3.39 9.31
CA VAL A 155 -4.23 4.03 9.40
C VAL A 155 -4.29 5.23 10.35
N VAL A 156 -5.23 6.15 10.12
CA VAL A 156 -5.34 7.39 10.93
C VAL A 156 -5.86 7.14 12.34
N ARG A 157 -6.46 5.98 12.59
CA ARG A 157 -6.83 5.51 13.93
C ARG A 157 -5.70 4.77 14.67
N GLY A 158 -4.57 4.50 13.99
CA GLY A 158 -3.47 3.72 14.56
C GLY A 158 -3.75 2.21 14.65
N GLU A 159 -4.77 1.72 13.98
CA GLU A 159 -5.20 0.32 13.95
C GLU A 159 -4.46 -0.50 12.90
N MET A 160 -3.92 0.16 11.86
CA MET A 160 -3.15 -0.47 10.78
C MET A 160 -1.73 0.08 10.73
N ARG A 161 -0.75 -0.82 10.61
CA ARG A 161 0.67 -0.46 10.47
C ARG A 161 0.96 0.13 9.10
N CYS A 162 1.93 1.06 9.06
CA CYS A 162 2.43 1.64 7.82
C CYS A 162 3.81 1.10 7.47
N ARG A 163 4.05 0.87 6.18
CA ARG A 163 5.36 0.54 5.60
C ARG A 163 5.75 1.62 4.62
N ILE A 164 6.73 2.41 4.96
CA ILE A 164 7.12 3.58 4.17
C ILE A 164 8.46 3.29 3.50
N HIS A 165 8.48 3.34 2.17
CA HIS A 165 9.69 3.30 1.36
C HIS A 165 10.40 4.66 1.39
N ALA A 166 11.71 4.64 1.58
CA ALA A 166 12.58 5.81 1.47
C ALA A 166 13.99 5.35 1.08
N HIS A 167 14.73 6.17 0.32
CA HIS A 167 16.12 5.89 -0.05
C HIS A 167 17.11 6.80 0.69
N ARG A 168 16.86 8.10 0.70
CA ARG A 168 17.75 9.09 1.27
C ARG A 168 17.39 9.37 2.73
N SER A 169 18.35 9.85 3.50
CA SER A 169 18.14 10.23 4.91
C SER A 169 17.06 11.31 5.09
N ASP A 170 17.00 12.29 4.18
CA ASP A 170 15.98 13.33 4.20
C ASP A 170 14.58 12.79 3.83
N ASP A 171 14.48 11.76 2.98
CA ASP A 171 13.22 11.04 2.70
C ASP A 171 12.75 10.26 3.94
N VAL A 172 13.66 9.62 4.67
CA VAL A 172 13.37 8.93 5.95
C VAL A 172 12.86 9.93 6.98
N LEU A 173 13.56 11.05 7.17
CA LEU A 173 13.14 12.11 8.10
C LEU A 173 11.79 12.72 7.70
N THR A 174 11.51 12.83 6.40
CA THR A 174 10.20 13.28 5.91
C THR A 174 9.11 12.27 6.26
N ALA A 175 9.37 10.97 6.12
CA ALA A 175 8.43 9.92 6.52
C ALA A 175 8.11 9.99 8.02
N VAL A 176 9.11 10.19 8.88
CA VAL A 176 8.92 10.38 10.33
C VAL A 176 8.05 11.60 10.60
N ARG A 177 8.41 12.78 10.04
CA ARG A 177 7.60 14.02 10.21
C ARG A 177 6.17 13.94 9.70
N VAL A 178 5.85 13.01 8.83
CA VAL A 178 4.47 12.80 8.37
C VAL A 178 3.73 11.87 9.33
N ALA A 179 4.44 10.96 9.99
CA ALA A 179 3.86 10.00 10.93
C ALA A 179 3.58 10.60 12.33
N GLU A 180 4.25 11.70 12.69
CA GLU A 180 4.01 12.50 13.91
C GLU A 180 2.78 13.41 13.77
#